data_e5b27674e9cc29748141607b26109f80
#
_entry.id   e5b27674e9cc29748141607b26109f80
#
_cell.length_a   1.000
_cell.length_b   1.000
_cell.length_c   1.000
_cell.angle_alpha   90.00
_cell.angle_beta   90.00
_cell.angle_gamma   90.00
#
_symmetry.space_group_name_H-M   'P 1'
#
loop_
_entity.id
_entity.type
_entity.pdbx_description
1 polymer ?
#
loop_
_entity_poly.entity_id
_entity_poly.type
_entity_poly.pdbx_seq_one_letter_code
_entity_poly.pdbx_strand_id
1 'polypeptide(L)'
;MRQYLLAVHMVEGEPIPPEDEIQERYKAVDAFNAELQAAGAWVFAGGLHPPSTATVVRSQNGQVVTTDGPFAETKEQLGGFWVITAPDLDAALAWAAKGSEACGAPVEVRPFQETGEE
;
A
#
# COMPACT_ATOMS: atom_id res chain seq x y z
N MET A 1 19.91 -7.28 0.03
CA MET A 1 18.86 -6.32 0.34
C MET A 1 17.55 -7.02 0.62
N ARG A 2 16.73 -6.44 1.46
CA ARG A 2 15.44 -7.02 1.84
C ARG A 2 14.29 -6.28 1.18
N GLN A 3 13.16 -6.94 1.06
CA GLN A 3 11.95 -6.33 0.50
C GLN A 3 10.95 -6.02 1.61
N TYR A 4 10.25 -4.92 1.43
CA TYR A 4 9.25 -4.43 2.38
C TYR A 4 7.98 -4.01 1.67
N LEU A 5 6.85 -4.31 2.31
CA LEU A 5 5.56 -3.81 1.89
C LEU A 5 5.27 -2.53 2.66
N LEU A 6 4.95 -1.47 1.94
CA LEU A 6 4.51 -0.20 2.50
C LEU A 6 3.02 -0.07 2.17
N ALA A 7 2.17 -0.42 3.12
CA ALA A 7 0.74 -0.50 2.91
C ALA A 7 0.07 0.81 3.32
N VAL A 8 -0.67 1.41 2.40
CA VAL A 8 -1.41 2.66 2.65
C VAL A 8 -2.78 2.30 3.20
N HIS A 9 -3.09 2.80 4.39
CA HIS A 9 -4.39 2.56 5.02
C HIS A 9 -5.27 3.79 4.88
N MET A 10 -6.48 3.57 4.41
CA MET A 10 -7.47 4.61 4.20
C MET A 10 -8.67 4.38 5.09
N VAL A 11 -9.32 5.44 5.53
CA VAL A 11 -10.50 5.37 6.38
C VAL A 11 -11.73 5.59 5.50
N GLU A 12 -12.68 4.65 5.55
CA GLU A 12 -13.93 4.78 4.82
C GLU A 12 -14.78 5.90 5.42
N GLY A 13 -15.48 6.62 4.55
CA GLY A 13 -16.38 7.68 4.97
C GLY A 13 -15.70 9.01 5.23
N GLU A 14 -14.39 9.12 5.05
CA GLU A 14 -13.74 10.41 5.12
C GLU A 14 -14.18 11.30 3.96
N PRO A 15 -14.32 12.61 4.20
CA PRO A 15 -14.67 13.53 3.13
C PRO A 15 -13.65 13.47 1.99
N ILE A 16 -14.16 13.56 0.77
CA ILE A 16 -13.26 13.63 -0.40
C ILE A 16 -12.61 15.02 -0.40
N PRO A 17 -11.27 15.09 -0.47
CA PRO A 17 -10.58 16.38 -0.51
C PRO A 17 -10.95 17.18 -1.76
N PRO A 18 -10.77 18.51 -1.75
CA PRO A 18 -10.97 19.30 -2.95
C PRO A 18 -10.06 18.84 -4.10
N GLU A 19 -10.49 19.08 -5.33
CA GLU A 19 -9.78 18.61 -6.52
C GLU A 19 -8.32 19.08 -6.57
N ASP A 20 -8.07 20.34 -6.20
CA ASP A 20 -6.70 20.89 -6.19
C ASP A 20 -5.81 20.16 -5.18
N GLU A 21 -6.35 19.78 -4.03
CA GLU A 21 -5.60 19.00 -3.02
C GLU A 21 -5.31 17.58 -3.54
N ILE A 22 -6.27 16.97 -4.23
CA ILE A 22 -6.06 15.66 -4.84
C ILE A 22 -4.95 15.71 -5.87
N GLN A 23 -4.93 16.74 -6.71
CA GLN A 23 -3.89 16.91 -7.72
C GLN A 23 -2.51 17.13 -7.09
N GLU A 24 -2.45 17.88 -5.99
CA GLU A 24 -1.20 18.07 -5.26
C GLU A 24 -0.67 16.75 -4.69
N ARG A 25 -1.57 15.90 -4.18
CA ARG A 25 -1.17 14.59 -3.66
C ARG A 25 -0.66 13.69 -4.77
N TYR A 26 -1.29 13.70 -5.95
CA TYR A 26 -0.80 12.91 -7.09
C TYR A 26 0.60 13.36 -7.51
N LYS A 27 0.84 14.66 -7.54
CA LYS A 27 2.17 15.19 -7.85
C LYS A 27 3.21 14.77 -6.82
N ALA A 28 2.84 14.81 -5.54
CA ALA A 28 3.72 14.42 -4.46
C ALA A 28 4.07 12.93 -4.52
N VAL A 29 3.08 12.09 -4.81
CA VAL A 29 3.28 10.65 -4.97
C VAL A 29 4.16 10.36 -6.19
N ASP A 30 3.92 11.03 -7.30
CA ASP A 30 4.75 10.87 -8.50
C ASP A 30 6.21 11.23 -8.21
N ALA A 31 6.45 12.31 -7.48
CA ALA A 31 7.79 12.73 -7.09
C ALA A 31 8.45 11.69 -6.16
N PHE A 32 7.69 11.17 -5.21
CA PHE A 32 8.15 10.13 -4.30
C PHE A 32 8.52 8.85 -5.07
N ASN A 33 7.67 8.45 -6.01
CA ASN A 33 7.94 7.27 -6.85
C ASN A 33 9.23 7.47 -7.66
N ALA A 34 9.46 8.66 -8.18
CA ALA A 34 10.68 8.98 -8.91
C ALA A 34 11.92 8.88 -8.02
N GLU A 35 11.82 9.32 -6.76
CA GLU A 35 12.91 9.17 -5.79
C GLU A 35 13.22 7.70 -5.52
N LEU A 36 12.20 6.88 -5.33
CA LEU A 36 12.38 5.43 -5.14
C LEU A 36 13.10 4.80 -6.33
N GLN A 37 12.69 5.17 -7.54
CA GLN A 37 13.30 4.64 -8.76
C GLN A 37 14.75 5.09 -8.89
N ALA A 38 15.02 6.35 -8.63
CA ALA A 38 16.38 6.89 -8.70
C ALA A 38 17.31 6.25 -7.67
N ALA A 39 16.80 5.89 -6.52
CA ALA A 39 17.58 5.25 -5.46
C ALA A 39 17.73 3.73 -5.66
N GLY A 40 17.07 3.14 -6.65
CA GLY A 40 17.09 1.70 -6.86
C GLY A 40 16.25 0.93 -5.86
N ALA A 41 15.36 1.60 -5.14
CA ALA A 41 14.51 0.97 -4.12
C ALA A 41 13.16 0.51 -4.66
N TRP A 42 12.77 0.96 -5.82
CA TRP A 42 11.48 0.66 -6.42
C TRP A 42 11.38 -0.80 -6.87
N VAL A 43 10.30 -1.48 -6.49
CA VAL A 43 9.93 -2.78 -7.05
C VAL A 43 8.60 -2.65 -7.77
N PHE A 44 7.55 -2.27 -7.05
CA PHE A 44 6.21 -2.14 -7.61
C PHE A 44 5.36 -1.26 -6.72
N ALA A 45 4.36 -0.61 -7.29
CA ALA A 45 3.36 0.12 -6.52
C ALA A 45 2.05 0.15 -7.27
N GLY A 46 0.97 0.32 -6.53
CA GLY A 46 -0.35 0.47 -7.11
C GLY A 46 -1.36 0.94 -6.11
N GLY A 47 -2.31 1.75 -6.58
CA GLY A 47 -3.51 2.08 -5.83
C GLY A 47 -4.58 1.05 -6.11
N LEU A 48 -5.50 0.88 -5.18
CA LEU A 48 -6.59 -0.07 -5.28
C LEU A 48 -7.92 0.67 -5.46
N HIS A 49 -8.85 0.03 -6.14
CA HIS A 49 -10.23 0.50 -6.17
C HIS A 49 -10.85 0.39 -4.79
N PRO A 50 -12.01 1.05 -4.53
CA PRO A 50 -12.63 1.01 -3.21
C PRO A 50 -12.91 -0.41 -2.71
N PRO A 51 -12.95 -0.62 -1.39
CA PRO A 51 -13.20 -1.97 -0.82
C PRO A 51 -14.49 -2.62 -1.29
N SER A 52 -15.49 -1.83 -1.68
CA SER A 52 -16.75 -2.36 -2.22
C SER A 52 -16.57 -3.17 -3.49
N THR A 53 -15.45 -3.01 -4.19
CA THR A 53 -15.13 -3.78 -5.41
C THR A 53 -14.49 -5.12 -5.10
N ALA A 54 -14.15 -5.37 -3.85
CA ALA A 54 -13.45 -6.60 -3.45
C ALA A 54 -14.37 -7.82 -3.48
N THR A 55 -13.77 -8.98 -3.65
CA THR A 55 -14.45 -10.26 -3.54
C THR A 55 -13.54 -11.19 -2.75
N VAL A 56 -14.09 -11.86 -1.76
CA VAL A 56 -13.34 -12.82 -0.96
C VAL A 56 -13.66 -14.22 -1.45
N VAL A 57 -12.64 -15.02 -1.65
CA VAL A 57 -12.77 -16.39 -2.11
C VAL A 57 -12.23 -17.33 -1.03
N ARG A 58 -13.04 -18.31 -0.65
CA ARG A 58 -12.64 -19.36 0.29
C ARG A 58 -12.83 -20.73 -0.35
N SER A 59 -11.88 -21.61 -0.14
CA SER A 59 -12.03 -23.02 -0.52
C SER A 59 -12.30 -23.81 0.76
N GLN A 60 -13.46 -24.43 0.84
CA GLN A 60 -13.90 -25.21 2.00
C GLN A 60 -14.36 -26.57 1.55
N ASN A 61 -13.74 -27.63 2.07
CA ASN A 61 -14.10 -29.00 1.75
C ASN A 61 -14.17 -29.27 0.24
N GLY A 62 -13.23 -28.70 -0.50
CA GLY A 62 -13.17 -28.85 -1.96
C GLY A 62 -14.13 -27.96 -2.72
N GLN A 63 -14.86 -27.10 -2.04
CA GLN A 63 -15.80 -26.17 -2.67
C GLN A 63 -15.28 -24.73 -2.56
N VAL A 64 -15.53 -23.95 -3.60
CA VAL A 64 -15.16 -22.54 -3.65
C VAL A 64 -16.37 -21.70 -3.26
N VAL A 65 -16.19 -20.86 -2.24
CA VAL A 65 -17.23 -19.93 -1.78
C VAL A 65 -16.72 -18.52 -2.01
N THR A 66 -17.52 -17.68 -2.68
CA THR A 66 -17.18 -16.28 -2.92
C THR A 66 -18.12 -15.37 -2.15
N THR A 67 -17.57 -14.27 -1.62
CA THR A 67 -18.34 -13.28 -0.89
C THR A 67 -17.95 -11.90 -1.42
N ASP A 68 -18.94 -11.12 -1.82
CA ASP A 68 -18.71 -9.74 -2.28
C ASP A 68 -18.33 -8.87 -1.10
N GLY A 69 -17.40 -7.96 -1.33
CA GLY A 69 -16.93 -7.02 -0.34
C GLY A 69 -15.57 -7.40 0.24
N PRO A 70 -14.99 -6.55 1.10
CA PRO A 70 -13.67 -6.79 1.67
C PRO A 70 -13.70 -7.92 2.68
N PHE A 71 -12.53 -8.48 2.97
CA PHE A 71 -12.37 -9.55 3.95
C PHE A 71 -12.96 -9.17 5.31
N ALA A 72 -12.72 -7.93 5.74
CA ALA A 72 -13.26 -7.41 7.00
C ALA A 72 -13.95 -6.08 6.74
N GLU A 73 -15.13 -5.90 7.32
CA GLU A 73 -15.88 -4.64 7.20
C GLU A 73 -15.45 -3.68 8.30
N THR A 74 -14.23 -3.16 8.17
CA THR A 74 -13.68 -2.18 9.10
C THR A 74 -13.62 -0.82 8.43
N LYS A 75 -13.49 0.24 9.22
CA LYS A 75 -13.35 1.59 8.69
C LYS A 75 -12.01 1.78 8.00
N GLU A 76 -10.99 1.06 8.46
CA GLU A 76 -9.66 1.16 7.88
C GLU A 76 -9.47 0.04 6.86
N GLN A 77 -9.14 0.41 5.63
CA GLN A 77 -8.98 -0.52 4.52
C GLN A 77 -7.70 -0.22 3.77
N LEU A 78 -7.12 -1.27 3.18
CA LEU A 78 -5.95 -1.11 2.33
C LEU A 78 -6.34 -0.32 1.08
N GLY A 79 -5.70 0.82 0.85
CA GLY A 79 -5.98 1.68 -0.29
C GLY A 79 -4.96 1.59 -1.40
N GLY A 80 -3.78 1.04 -1.12
CA GLY A 80 -2.70 0.91 -2.08
C GLY A 80 -1.43 0.52 -1.35
N PHE A 81 -0.35 0.32 -2.11
CA PHE A 81 0.91 -0.08 -1.50
C PHE A 81 2.09 0.18 -2.42
N TRP A 82 3.26 0.21 -1.81
CA TRP A 82 4.55 0.12 -2.50
C TRP A 82 5.24 -1.16 -2.06
N VAL A 83 5.96 -1.79 -2.96
CA VAL A 83 6.94 -2.82 -2.62
C VAL A 83 8.30 -2.22 -2.92
N ILE A 84 9.18 -2.21 -1.93
CA ILE A 84 10.51 -1.60 -2.05
C ILE A 84 11.60 -2.57 -1.61
N THR A 85 12.83 -2.29 -2.03
CA THR A 85 14.01 -2.91 -1.45
C THR A 85 14.72 -1.89 -0.58
N ALA A 86 15.26 -2.35 0.55
CA ALA A 86 16.03 -1.51 1.45
C ALA A 86 17.02 -2.39 2.19
N PRO A 87 18.16 -1.81 2.66
CA PRO A 87 19.14 -2.62 3.35
C PRO A 87 18.69 -3.11 4.73
N ASP A 88 17.81 -2.36 5.39
CA ASP A 88 17.31 -2.68 6.72
C ASP A 88 15.97 -1.98 6.98
N LEU A 89 15.40 -2.29 8.15
CA LEU A 89 14.11 -1.71 8.55
C LEU A 89 14.19 -0.19 8.70
N ASP A 90 15.26 0.33 9.25
CA ASP A 90 15.39 1.79 9.45
C ASP A 90 15.30 2.53 8.12
N ALA A 91 15.95 2.01 7.08
CA ALA A 91 15.85 2.60 5.75
C ALA A 91 14.43 2.51 5.19
N ALA A 92 13.76 1.37 5.40
CA ALA A 92 12.37 1.20 4.97
C ALA A 92 11.43 2.16 5.69
N LEU A 93 11.64 2.39 6.99
CA LEU A 93 10.83 3.33 7.76
C LEU A 93 11.03 4.78 7.28
N ALA A 94 12.25 5.12 6.88
CA ALA A 94 12.53 6.44 6.32
C ALA A 94 11.78 6.64 5.00
N TRP A 95 11.76 5.63 4.13
CA TRP A 95 10.96 5.67 2.92
C TRP A 95 9.46 5.78 3.22
N ALA A 96 8.98 5.02 4.20
CA ALA A 96 7.57 5.03 4.58
C ALA A 96 7.13 6.41 5.09
N ALA A 97 8.00 7.10 5.84
CA ALA A 97 7.71 8.46 6.31
C ALA A 97 7.49 9.41 5.13
N LYS A 98 8.34 9.33 4.12
CA LYS A 98 8.18 10.14 2.90
C LYS A 98 6.92 9.76 2.15
N GLY A 99 6.62 8.47 2.06
CA GLY A 99 5.41 8.00 1.39
C GLY A 99 4.14 8.47 2.09
N SER A 100 4.13 8.42 3.41
CA SER A 100 3.00 8.89 4.22
C SER A 100 2.77 10.39 4.03
N GLU A 101 3.83 11.17 4.01
CA GLU A 101 3.73 12.60 3.76
C GLU A 101 3.18 12.87 2.35
N ALA A 102 3.65 12.15 1.35
CA ALA A 102 3.22 12.34 -0.03
C ALA A 102 1.74 11.98 -0.23
N CYS A 103 1.29 10.86 0.30
CA CYS A 103 -0.09 10.39 0.08
C CYS A 103 -1.08 10.91 1.12
N GLY A 104 -0.61 11.47 2.22
CA GLY A 104 -1.49 12.04 3.25
C GLY A 104 -2.21 10.99 4.09
N ALA A 105 -1.70 9.76 4.16
CA ALA A 105 -2.34 8.66 4.88
C ALA A 105 -1.30 7.87 5.67
N PRO A 106 -1.72 7.12 6.70
CA PRO A 106 -0.80 6.24 7.43
C PRO A 106 -0.25 5.15 6.52
N VAL A 107 1.01 4.80 6.72
CA VAL A 107 1.68 3.74 5.97
C VAL A 107 2.21 2.70 6.94
N GLU A 108 1.76 1.48 6.79
CA GLU A 108 2.24 0.35 7.58
C GLU A 108 3.39 -0.32 6.86
N VAL A 109 4.48 -0.59 7.57
CA VAL A 109 5.66 -1.24 7.01
C VAL A 109 5.71 -2.69 7.48
N ARG A 110 5.79 -3.62 6.52
CA ARG A 110 5.94 -5.05 6.85
C ARG A 110 7.03 -5.68 5.99
N PRO A 111 8.02 -6.31 6.62
CA PRO A 111 9.02 -7.02 5.84
C PRO A 111 8.42 -8.26 5.20
N PHE A 112 8.81 -8.54 3.98
CA PHE A 112 8.49 -9.83 3.37
C PHE A 112 9.32 -10.91 4.02
N GLN A 113 8.77 -12.11 4.08
CA GLN A 113 9.53 -13.25 4.56
C GLN A 113 10.68 -13.54 3.58
N GLU A 114 11.83 -13.86 4.13
CA GLU A 114 12.95 -14.28 3.31
C GLU A 114 12.77 -15.75 2.96
N THR A 115 13.14 -16.12 1.75
CA THR A 115 13.10 -17.52 1.35
C THR A 115 14.36 -18.22 1.86
N GLY A 116 14.34 -19.53 1.90
CA GLY A 116 15.50 -20.31 2.35
C GLY A 116 16.72 -20.19 1.46
N GLU A 117 16.58 -19.62 0.27
CA GLU A 117 17.68 -19.40 -0.66
C GLU A 117 18.37 -18.06 -0.45
N GLU A 118 17.84 -17.21 0.38
CA GLU A 118 18.35 -15.84 0.59
C GLU A 118 19.33 -15.76 1.72
#